data_fdeb96666c0b4676761d80144e633ab6
#
_entry.id   fdeb96666c0b4676761d80144e633ab6
#
_cell.length_a   1.000
_cell.length_b   1.000
_cell.length_c   1.000
_cell.angle_alpha   90.00
_cell.angle_beta   90.00
_cell.angle_gamma   90.00
#
_symmetry.space_group_name_H-M   'P 1'
#
loop_
_entity.id
_entity.type
_entity.pdbx_description
1 polymer ?
#
loop_
_entity_poly.entity_id
_entity_poly.type
_entity_poly.pdbx_seq_one_letter_code
_entity_poly.pdbx_strand_id
1 'polypeptide(L)'
;MRSLKVYRYFLVIKTKDLGIVNLKLPPKISITKDKLRDFNINKFFYKQIGIDHYWRDRLIWSDKTWSKYALNKNLETWIMKSGKELVGFYEQEYHPSKDEMELINMGILKNYRGKKFGSYLLEHFIKESLKYKPKRLWVHTCSLDHKYALPNYKSKGFNIFKEEVIDFNT
;
A
#
# COMPACT_ATOMS: atom_id res chain seq x y z
N MET A 1 10.70 -14.21 25.40
CA MET A 1 10.01 -13.86 24.14
C MET A 1 8.51 -13.89 24.42
N ARG A 2 7.82 -12.78 24.22
CA ARG A 2 6.34 -12.78 24.30
C ARG A 2 5.80 -13.09 22.91
N SER A 3 4.98 -14.14 22.80
CA SER A 3 4.22 -14.41 21.58
C SER A 3 2.99 -13.49 21.58
N LEU A 4 2.82 -12.74 20.51
CA LEU A 4 1.66 -11.90 20.27
C LEU A 4 0.84 -12.51 19.13
N LYS A 5 -0.45 -12.70 19.36
CA LYS A 5 -1.35 -13.11 18.26
C LYS A 5 -1.64 -11.92 17.35
N VAL A 6 -1.28 -12.06 16.10
CA VAL A 6 -1.52 -11.05 15.05
C VAL A 6 -2.60 -11.56 14.11
N TYR A 7 -3.63 -10.76 13.92
CA TYR A 7 -4.71 -11.04 12.98
C TYR A 7 -4.39 -10.41 11.64
N ARG A 8 -4.38 -11.21 10.58
CA ARG A 8 -4.19 -10.77 9.20
C ARG A 8 -5.51 -10.88 8.45
N TYR A 9 -5.89 -9.80 7.76
CA TYR A 9 -7.11 -9.69 6.99
C TYR A 9 -6.76 -9.53 5.51
N PHE A 10 -7.38 -10.35 4.66
CA PHE A 10 -7.29 -10.24 3.21
C PHE A 10 -8.61 -9.65 2.71
N LEU A 11 -8.51 -8.52 1.99
CA LEU A 11 -9.66 -7.78 1.51
C LEU A 11 -9.65 -7.70 -0.01
N VAL A 12 -10.85 -7.70 -0.59
CA VAL A 12 -11.05 -7.67 -2.04
C VAL A 12 -12.20 -6.74 -2.41
N ILE A 13 -12.08 -6.10 -3.56
CA ILE A 13 -13.19 -5.47 -4.26
C ILE A 13 -13.18 -5.92 -5.71
N LYS A 14 -14.34 -6.34 -6.23
CA LYS A 14 -14.50 -6.66 -7.65
C LYS A 14 -14.62 -5.37 -8.44
N THR A 15 -13.88 -5.25 -9.51
CA THR A 15 -13.84 -4.02 -10.32
C THR A 15 -15.22 -3.61 -10.83
N LYS A 16 -16.09 -4.57 -11.15
CA LYS A 16 -17.48 -4.32 -11.57
C LYS A 16 -18.34 -3.62 -10.51
N ASP A 17 -17.96 -3.73 -9.23
CA ASP A 17 -18.68 -3.16 -8.09
C ASP A 17 -18.16 -1.77 -7.71
N LEU A 18 -17.09 -1.30 -8.39
CA LEU A 18 -16.51 0.02 -8.18
C LEU A 18 -17.32 1.09 -8.91
N GLY A 19 -17.65 2.15 -8.17
CA GLY A 19 -18.20 3.38 -8.74
C GLY A 19 -17.13 4.27 -9.39
N ILE A 20 -17.57 5.44 -9.86
CA ILE A 20 -16.66 6.45 -10.40
C ILE A 20 -15.80 7.02 -9.25
N VAL A 21 -14.49 6.95 -9.41
CA VAL A 21 -13.53 7.56 -8.47
C VAL A 21 -13.27 9.00 -8.90
N ASN A 22 -13.78 9.95 -8.13
CA ASN A 22 -13.59 11.38 -8.37
C ASN A 22 -12.57 11.94 -7.36
N LEU A 23 -11.30 11.62 -7.57
CA LEU A 23 -10.21 12.04 -6.70
C LEU A 23 -9.89 13.53 -6.89
N LYS A 24 -10.04 14.31 -5.82
CA LYS A 24 -9.59 15.70 -5.74
C LYS A 24 -8.54 15.82 -4.64
N LEU A 25 -7.29 16.07 -5.04
CA LEU A 25 -6.20 16.25 -4.09
C LEU A 25 -6.26 17.65 -3.47
N PRO A 26 -5.88 17.80 -2.19
CA PRO A 26 -5.70 19.11 -1.56
C PRO A 26 -4.63 19.94 -2.28
N PRO A 27 -4.64 21.28 -2.13
CA PRO A 27 -3.58 22.13 -2.65
C PRO A 27 -2.19 21.66 -2.19
N LYS A 28 -1.19 21.80 -3.05
CA LYS A 28 0.21 21.38 -2.84
C LYS A 28 0.44 19.87 -2.74
N ILE A 29 -0.59 19.04 -2.72
CA ILE A 29 -0.46 17.58 -2.70
C ILE A 29 -0.42 17.06 -4.13
N SER A 30 0.57 16.22 -4.40
CA SER A 30 0.70 15.49 -5.66
C SER A 30 0.96 14.00 -5.40
N ILE A 31 0.53 13.15 -6.31
CA ILE A 31 0.85 11.72 -6.31
C ILE A 31 1.40 11.40 -7.69
N THR A 32 2.65 10.99 -7.73
CA THR A 32 3.37 10.74 -8.98
C THR A 32 4.04 9.38 -8.98
N LYS A 33 4.08 8.75 -10.16
CA LYS A 33 4.76 7.47 -10.35
C LYS A 33 6.28 7.66 -10.31
N ASP A 34 6.98 6.80 -9.58
CA ASP A 34 8.43 6.70 -9.67
C ASP A 34 8.83 6.05 -11.00
N LYS A 35 9.26 6.89 -11.95
CA LYS A 35 9.72 6.45 -13.27
C LYS A 35 11.13 5.91 -13.27
N LEU A 36 11.94 6.31 -12.31
CA LEU A 36 13.35 5.91 -12.19
C LEU A 36 13.48 4.50 -11.64
N ARG A 37 12.44 4.00 -10.97
CA ARG A 37 12.45 2.71 -10.28
C ARG A 37 13.63 2.58 -9.32
N ASP A 38 13.89 3.65 -8.59
CA ASP A 38 14.95 3.71 -7.60
C ASP A 38 14.52 2.97 -6.33
N PHE A 39 15.08 1.78 -6.14
CA PHE A 39 14.77 0.97 -4.96
C PHE A 39 15.05 1.69 -3.63
N ASN A 40 15.89 2.71 -3.61
CA ASN A 40 16.16 3.47 -2.39
C ASN A 40 14.93 4.17 -1.87
N ILE A 41 14.03 4.62 -2.74
CA ILE A 41 12.75 5.23 -2.31
C ILE A 41 11.83 4.21 -1.67
N ASN A 42 11.74 3.00 -2.25
CA ASN A 42 10.97 1.89 -1.67
C ASN A 42 11.52 1.51 -0.29
N LYS A 43 12.84 1.34 -0.20
CA LYS A 43 13.57 1.00 1.03
C LYS A 43 13.39 2.07 2.11
N PHE A 44 13.46 3.35 1.72
CA PHE A 44 13.23 4.49 2.62
C PHE A 44 11.84 4.42 3.25
N PHE A 45 10.79 4.38 2.45
CA PHE A 45 9.42 4.35 2.96
C PHE A 45 9.14 3.09 3.79
N TYR A 46 9.62 1.93 3.33
CA TYR A 46 9.46 0.69 4.07
C TYR A 46 10.04 0.78 5.49
N LYS A 47 11.25 1.34 5.62
CA LYS A 47 11.90 1.52 6.93
C LYS A 47 11.21 2.57 7.78
N GLN A 48 10.94 3.76 7.23
CA GLN A 48 10.41 4.89 7.98
C GLN A 48 8.97 4.66 8.48
N ILE A 49 8.15 4.01 7.69
CA ILE A 49 6.76 3.70 8.05
C ILE A 49 6.69 2.40 8.84
N GLY A 50 7.43 1.40 8.39
CA GLY A 50 7.39 0.06 8.94
C GLY A 50 7.88 -0.07 10.37
N ILE A 51 8.73 0.86 10.85
CA ILE A 51 9.23 0.85 12.22
C ILE A 51 8.09 0.93 13.26
N ASP A 52 7.04 1.68 12.94
CA ASP A 52 5.86 1.84 13.81
C ASP A 52 4.85 0.68 13.67
N HIS A 53 5.00 -0.17 12.64
CA HIS A 53 4.03 -1.21 12.28
C HIS A 53 4.63 -2.61 12.17
N TYR A 54 5.85 -2.79 12.68
CA TYR A 54 6.56 -4.09 12.68
C TYR A 54 6.75 -4.69 11.29
N TRP A 55 6.98 -3.87 10.27
CA TRP A 55 7.36 -4.35 8.94
C TRP A 55 8.81 -4.86 8.98
N ARG A 56 8.99 -6.16 8.99
CA ARG A 56 10.31 -6.78 9.21
C ARG A 56 10.82 -7.59 8.03
N ASP A 57 9.91 -8.13 7.20
CA ASP A 57 10.23 -9.13 6.20
C ASP A 57 11.31 -8.67 5.20
N ARG A 58 11.36 -7.38 4.89
CA ARG A 58 12.30 -6.82 3.92
C ARG A 58 13.53 -6.15 4.55
N LEU A 59 13.65 -6.11 5.87
CA LEU A 59 14.82 -5.51 6.53
C LEU A 59 16.12 -6.27 6.23
N ILE A 60 16.00 -7.59 5.96
CA ILE A 60 17.11 -8.48 5.60
C ILE A 60 17.45 -8.46 4.11
N TRP A 61 16.68 -7.76 3.28
CA TRP A 61 16.91 -7.73 1.84
C TRP A 61 18.23 -7.03 1.52
N SER A 62 19.02 -7.65 0.65
CA SER A 62 20.18 -7.02 0.04
C SER A 62 19.75 -5.95 -0.99
N ASP A 63 20.66 -5.05 -1.36
CA ASP A 63 20.41 -4.06 -2.40
C ASP A 63 20.06 -4.72 -3.75
N LYS A 64 20.66 -5.88 -4.03
CA LYS A 64 20.31 -6.69 -5.21
C LYS A 64 18.85 -7.15 -5.18
N THR A 65 18.35 -7.59 -4.02
CA THR A 65 16.96 -8.01 -3.85
C THR A 65 16.00 -6.82 -3.98
N TRP A 66 16.32 -5.69 -3.36
CA TRP A 66 15.57 -4.46 -3.50
C TRP A 66 15.50 -3.98 -4.95
N SER A 67 16.63 -4.00 -5.67
CA SER A 67 16.70 -3.63 -7.08
C SER A 67 15.84 -4.54 -7.95
N LYS A 68 15.94 -5.86 -7.76
CA LYS A 68 15.10 -6.83 -8.48
C LYS A 68 13.60 -6.57 -8.25
N TYR A 69 13.23 -6.26 -7.03
CA TYR A 69 11.86 -5.91 -6.67
C TYR A 69 11.38 -4.63 -7.39
N ALA A 70 12.13 -3.54 -7.29
CA ALA A 70 11.76 -2.26 -7.89
C ALA A 70 11.73 -2.31 -9.43
N LEU A 71 12.55 -3.17 -10.06
CA LEU A 71 12.62 -3.34 -11.51
C LEU A 71 11.57 -4.32 -12.06
N ASN A 72 10.77 -4.96 -11.21
CA ASN A 72 9.68 -5.82 -11.66
C ASN A 72 8.72 -5.02 -12.55
N LYS A 73 8.56 -5.46 -13.80
CA LYS A 73 7.76 -4.76 -14.82
C LYS A 73 6.29 -4.56 -14.45
N ASN A 74 5.77 -5.40 -13.58
CA ASN A 74 4.38 -5.35 -13.11
C ASN A 74 4.21 -4.52 -11.83
N LEU A 75 5.32 -4.07 -11.22
CA LEU A 75 5.32 -3.23 -10.02
C LEU A 75 5.34 -1.75 -10.39
N GLU A 76 4.54 -0.99 -9.70
CA GLU A 76 4.56 0.48 -9.73
C GLU A 76 4.65 1.03 -8.32
N THR A 77 5.52 2.01 -8.13
CA THR A 77 5.64 2.78 -6.91
C THR A 77 5.12 4.20 -7.15
N TRP A 78 4.20 4.63 -6.31
CA TRP A 78 3.59 5.95 -6.37
C TRP A 78 3.93 6.74 -5.12
N ILE A 79 4.36 7.99 -5.30
CA ILE A 79 4.91 8.83 -4.24
C ILE A 79 4.00 10.04 -4.06
N MET A 80 3.51 10.22 -2.83
CA MET A 80 2.78 11.43 -2.42
C MET A 80 3.76 12.47 -1.88
N LYS A 81 3.61 13.71 -2.34
CA LYS A 81 4.39 14.86 -1.90
C LYS A 81 3.49 16.02 -1.51
N SER A 82 3.97 16.85 -0.60
CA SER A 82 3.46 18.20 -0.31
C SER A 82 4.51 19.20 -0.76
N GLY A 83 4.29 19.85 -1.91
CA GLY A 83 5.35 20.59 -2.57
C GLY A 83 6.51 19.67 -2.93
N LYS A 84 7.70 19.91 -2.33
CA LYS A 84 8.89 19.06 -2.52
C LYS A 84 9.08 17.97 -1.46
N GLU A 85 8.31 18.02 -0.37
CA GLU A 85 8.46 17.12 0.76
C GLU A 85 7.75 15.78 0.53
N LEU A 86 8.41 14.70 0.93
CA LEU A 86 7.82 13.36 0.91
C LEU A 86 6.75 13.23 2.00
N VAL A 87 5.60 12.72 1.65
CA VAL A 87 4.44 12.54 2.55
C VAL A 87 4.13 11.07 2.78
N GLY A 88 4.13 10.30 1.72
CA GLY A 88 3.76 8.89 1.77
C GLY A 88 3.93 8.21 0.42
N PHE A 89 3.53 6.96 0.36
CA PHE A 89 3.68 6.14 -0.84
C PHE A 89 2.66 5.00 -0.86
N TYR A 90 2.55 4.38 -2.02
CA TYR A 90 2.06 3.03 -2.15
C TYR A 90 2.77 2.30 -3.27
N GLU A 91 2.77 0.97 -3.17
CA GLU A 91 3.26 0.04 -4.17
C GLU A 91 2.10 -0.84 -4.63
N GLN A 92 1.95 -0.99 -5.94
CA GLN A 92 0.97 -1.88 -6.53
C GLN A 92 1.63 -2.84 -7.52
N GLU A 93 1.11 -4.05 -7.61
CA GLU A 93 1.57 -5.04 -8.57
C GLU A 93 0.39 -5.65 -9.31
N TYR A 94 0.47 -5.62 -10.64
CA TYR A 94 -0.48 -6.33 -11.48
C TYR A 94 -0.06 -7.78 -11.68
N HIS A 95 -0.96 -8.71 -11.45
CA HIS A 95 -0.77 -10.15 -11.62
C HIS A 95 -1.53 -10.64 -12.86
N PRO A 96 -0.89 -10.68 -14.06
CA PRO A 96 -1.58 -10.99 -15.31
C PRO A 96 -2.27 -12.35 -15.33
N SER A 97 -1.63 -13.37 -14.71
CA SER A 97 -2.16 -14.75 -14.71
C SER A 97 -3.49 -14.88 -13.93
N LYS A 98 -3.73 -13.98 -12.99
CA LYS A 98 -4.94 -13.95 -12.15
C LYS A 98 -5.85 -12.77 -12.48
N ASP A 99 -5.38 -11.86 -13.33
CA ASP A 99 -6.08 -10.63 -13.70
C ASP A 99 -6.47 -9.80 -12.45
N GLU A 100 -5.48 -9.58 -11.58
CA GLU A 100 -5.63 -8.91 -10.30
C GLU A 100 -4.64 -7.77 -10.15
N MET A 101 -5.05 -6.72 -9.44
CA MET A 101 -4.15 -5.70 -8.93
C MET A 101 -4.04 -5.82 -7.41
N GLU A 102 -2.82 -5.96 -6.92
CA GLU A 102 -2.50 -6.01 -5.50
C GLU A 102 -1.98 -4.66 -5.01
N LEU A 103 -2.53 -4.16 -3.92
CA LEU A 103 -1.91 -3.11 -3.12
C LEU A 103 -0.93 -3.77 -2.15
N ILE A 104 0.38 -3.64 -2.41
CA ILE A 104 1.41 -4.36 -1.65
C ILE A 104 1.71 -3.65 -0.33
N ASN A 105 2.09 -2.37 -0.41
CA ASN A 105 2.35 -1.52 0.74
C ASN A 105 1.74 -0.16 0.52
N MET A 106 1.27 0.45 1.59
CA MET A 106 0.80 1.83 1.60
C MET A 106 1.06 2.44 2.98
N GLY A 107 1.52 3.68 2.99
CA GLY A 107 1.70 4.34 4.27
C GLY A 107 2.02 5.83 4.15
N ILE A 108 1.84 6.49 5.28
CA ILE A 108 2.09 7.93 5.46
C ILE A 108 3.20 8.10 6.49
N LEU A 109 4.16 8.97 6.19
CA LEU A 109 5.21 9.35 7.13
C LEU A 109 4.60 9.98 8.38
N LYS A 110 5.21 9.72 9.53
CA LYS A 110 4.68 10.03 10.86
C LYS A 110 4.16 11.47 10.99
N ASN A 111 4.93 12.44 10.50
CA ASN A 111 4.60 13.87 10.61
C ASN A 111 3.36 14.30 9.79
N TYR A 112 2.90 13.45 8.87
CA TYR A 112 1.78 13.74 7.97
C TYR A 112 0.53 12.91 8.28
N ARG A 113 0.57 12.07 9.32
CA ARG A 113 -0.57 11.24 9.74
C ARG A 113 -1.70 12.10 10.32
N GLY A 114 -2.93 11.57 10.29
CA GLY A 114 -4.09 12.27 10.83
C GLY A 114 -4.69 13.34 9.92
N LYS A 115 -4.23 13.47 8.67
CA LYS A 115 -4.69 14.46 7.68
C LYS A 115 -5.46 13.85 6.50
N LYS A 116 -5.95 12.63 6.65
CA LYS A 116 -6.68 11.86 5.62
C LYS A 116 -5.86 11.51 4.36
N PHE A 117 -4.55 11.64 4.39
CA PHE A 117 -3.69 11.35 3.23
C PHE A 117 -3.74 9.88 2.82
N GLY A 118 -3.90 8.95 3.76
CA GLY A 118 -4.10 7.54 3.45
C GLY A 118 -5.36 7.26 2.63
N SER A 119 -6.44 8.02 2.84
CA SER A 119 -7.65 7.93 2.02
C SER A 119 -7.40 8.39 0.59
N TYR A 120 -6.66 9.49 0.39
CA TYR A 120 -6.29 9.96 -0.96
C TYR A 120 -5.38 8.96 -1.68
N LEU A 121 -4.41 8.36 -0.99
CA LEU A 121 -3.57 7.32 -1.57
C LEU A 121 -4.39 6.11 -2.03
N LEU A 122 -5.33 5.65 -1.21
CA LEU A 122 -6.18 4.52 -1.54
C LEU A 122 -7.10 4.81 -2.73
N GLU A 123 -7.69 6.00 -2.79
CA GLU A 123 -8.48 6.43 -3.94
C GLU A 123 -7.64 6.51 -5.22
N HIS A 124 -6.41 7.01 -5.10
CA HIS A 124 -5.49 7.08 -6.23
C HIS A 124 -5.09 5.67 -6.71
N PHE A 125 -4.81 4.74 -5.78
CA PHE A 125 -4.57 3.34 -6.10
C PHE A 125 -5.73 2.73 -6.89
N ILE A 126 -6.97 2.91 -6.43
CA ILE A 126 -8.16 2.40 -7.13
C ILE A 126 -8.24 2.98 -8.54
N LYS A 127 -8.09 4.31 -8.66
CA LYS A 127 -8.15 5.01 -9.95
C LYS A 127 -7.09 4.51 -10.94
N GLU A 128 -5.85 4.39 -10.50
CA GLU A 128 -4.75 3.92 -11.35
C GLU A 128 -4.91 2.44 -11.72
N SER A 129 -5.37 1.61 -10.77
CA SER A 129 -5.63 0.19 -11.01
C SER A 129 -6.67 -0.05 -12.08
N LEU A 130 -7.70 0.76 -12.16
CA LEU A 130 -8.78 0.64 -13.18
C LEU A 130 -8.26 0.78 -14.62
N LYS A 131 -7.12 1.42 -14.83
CA LYS A 131 -6.50 1.52 -16.17
C LYS A 131 -6.04 0.17 -16.71
N TYR A 132 -5.73 -0.78 -15.83
CA TYR A 132 -5.36 -2.15 -16.19
C TYR A 132 -6.56 -3.06 -16.45
N LYS A 133 -7.77 -2.58 -16.11
CA LYS A 133 -9.03 -3.35 -16.22
C LYS A 133 -8.99 -4.72 -15.52
N PRO A 134 -8.41 -4.84 -14.31
CA PRO A 134 -8.34 -6.12 -13.62
C PRO A 134 -9.74 -6.56 -13.18
N LYS A 135 -9.92 -7.85 -12.95
CA LYS A 135 -11.19 -8.38 -12.42
C LYS A 135 -11.43 -7.95 -10.99
N ARG A 136 -10.33 -7.83 -10.21
CA ARG A 136 -10.39 -7.44 -8.79
C ARG A 136 -9.16 -6.70 -8.32
N LEU A 137 -9.35 -5.90 -7.29
CA LEU A 137 -8.28 -5.30 -6.49
C LEU A 137 -8.26 -5.99 -5.15
N TRP A 138 -7.07 -6.25 -4.60
CA TRP A 138 -6.97 -6.84 -3.29
C TRP A 138 -5.81 -6.26 -2.47
N VAL A 139 -5.89 -6.43 -1.15
CA VAL A 139 -4.91 -5.98 -0.17
C VAL A 139 -4.97 -6.89 1.03
N HIS A 140 -3.86 -7.05 1.73
CA HIS A 140 -3.87 -7.58 3.08
C HIS A 140 -3.35 -6.55 4.08
N THR A 141 -3.87 -6.60 5.29
CA THR A 141 -3.47 -5.79 6.43
C THR A 141 -3.47 -6.65 7.68
N CYS A 142 -2.92 -6.16 8.76
CA CYS A 142 -2.91 -6.91 10.02
C CYS A 142 -3.17 -6.00 11.21
N SER A 143 -3.39 -6.62 12.38
CA SER A 143 -3.67 -5.90 13.62
C SER A 143 -2.51 -5.03 14.15
N LEU A 144 -1.31 -5.13 13.54
CA LEU A 144 -0.15 -4.28 13.85
C LEU A 144 -0.08 -3.03 12.96
N ASP A 145 -0.86 -2.98 11.89
CA ASP A 145 -0.94 -1.80 11.03
C ASP A 145 -1.64 -0.64 11.74
N HIS A 146 -1.58 0.53 11.12
CA HIS A 146 -2.24 1.71 11.67
C HIS A 146 -3.74 1.44 11.91
N LYS A 147 -4.27 1.89 13.04
CA LYS A 147 -5.67 1.66 13.45
C LYS A 147 -6.74 2.04 12.43
N TYR A 148 -6.42 2.96 11.50
CA TYR A 148 -7.31 3.38 10.43
C TYR A 148 -7.13 2.63 9.11
N ALA A 149 -6.15 1.70 9.01
CA ALA A 149 -5.91 0.97 7.77
C ALA A 149 -7.14 0.13 7.37
N LEU A 150 -7.56 -0.77 8.22
CA LEU A 150 -8.73 -1.62 7.95
C LEU A 150 -10.03 -0.83 7.73
N PRO A 151 -10.39 0.16 8.58
CA PRO A 151 -11.56 1.03 8.32
C PRO A 151 -11.47 1.78 7.00
N ASN A 152 -10.29 2.25 6.60
CA ASN A 152 -10.08 2.95 5.33
C ASN A 152 -10.40 2.03 4.14
N TYR A 153 -9.87 0.80 4.13
CA TYR A 153 -10.17 -0.18 3.07
C TYR A 153 -11.67 -0.47 3.00
N LYS A 154 -12.31 -0.74 4.12
CA LYS A 154 -13.76 -1.01 4.19
C LYS A 154 -14.59 0.18 3.68
N SER A 155 -14.19 1.41 4.01
CA SER A 155 -14.88 2.63 3.57
C SER A 155 -14.89 2.81 2.06
N LYS A 156 -13.93 2.21 1.34
CA LYS A 156 -13.85 2.24 -0.12
C LYS A 156 -14.50 1.03 -0.80
N GLY A 157 -15.13 0.16 -0.02
CA GLY A 157 -15.88 -1.00 -0.53
C GLY A 157 -15.11 -2.31 -0.54
N PHE A 158 -13.91 -2.37 0.04
CA PHE A 158 -13.19 -3.63 0.23
C PHE A 158 -13.87 -4.50 1.28
N ASN A 159 -14.01 -5.78 0.99
CA ASN A 159 -14.60 -6.77 1.88
C ASN A 159 -13.55 -7.82 2.27
N ILE A 160 -13.58 -8.23 3.54
CA ILE A 160 -12.73 -9.33 4.02
C ILE A 160 -13.20 -10.64 3.38
N PHE A 161 -12.28 -11.38 2.76
CA PHE A 161 -12.57 -12.70 2.21
C PHE A 161 -11.77 -13.82 2.88
N LYS A 162 -10.74 -13.46 3.65
CA LYS A 162 -9.92 -14.44 4.39
C LYS A 162 -9.33 -13.77 5.63
N GLU A 163 -9.26 -14.53 6.72
CA GLU A 163 -8.59 -14.15 7.97
C GLU A 163 -7.58 -15.21 8.35
N GLU A 164 -6.46 -14.80 8.91
CA GLU A 164 -5.42 -15.67 9.47
C GLU A 164 -4.99 -15.15 10.83
N VAL A 165 -4.69 -16.08 11.73
CA VAL A 165 -4.04 -15.76 13.02
C VAL A 165 -2.61 -16.25 12.96
N ILE A 166 -1.67 -15.36 13.24
CA ILE A 166 -0.24 -15.64 13.19
C ILE A 166 0.36 -15.38 14.57
N ASP A 167 1.18 -16.32 15.04
CA ASP A 167 1.99 -16.10 16.24
C ASP A 167 3.21 -15.27 15.87
N PHE A 168 3.27 -14.07 16.42
CA PHE A 168 4.34 -13.11 16.18
C PHE A 168 5.28 -13.04 17.39
N ASN A 169 6.52 -13.39 17.18
CA ASN A 169 7.55 -13.31 18.22
C ASN A 169 8.18 -11.90 18.23
N THR A 170 8.00 -11.17 19.33
CA THR A 170 8.62 -9.85 19.54
C THR A 170 10.05 -9.96 20.03
#